data_7ddef906630cedf903c664bac78b826d
#
_entry.id   7ddef906630cedf903c664bac78b826d
#
_cell.length_a   1.000
_cell.length_b   1.000
_cell.length_c   1.000
_cell.angle_alpha   90.00
_cell.angle_beta   90.00
_cell.angle_gamma   90.00
#
_symmetry.space_group_name_H-M   'P 1'
#
loop_
_entity.id
_entity.type
_entity.pdbx_description
1 polymer ?
#
loop_
_entity_poly.entity_id
_entity_poly.type
_entity_poly.pdbx_seq_one_letter_code
_entity_poly.pdbx_strand_id
1 'polypeptide(L)'
;MKQYQKDLALLLSESRALFFKEGLSLKDGRPTPYFVNFGLFRTGRLISELGRIMADYLVDHELQSQFDVLVGPSYKGSALAVATVEALWLNHQVDRRFDYDRKEAKTHGEASQSAARFVTGALEDGCRVLIIDDVVTTMATKFDRLSPLTDEATARGHSYHPVGGGLDMDRQQTTAVYEQQHPGGPGETGQE
;
A
#
# COMPACT_ATOMS: atom_id res chain seq x y z
N MET A 1 0.61 22.59 -4.06
CA MET A 1 1.29 21.37 -3.61
C MET A 1 1.41 21.42 -2.09
N LYS A 2 0.85 20.44 -1.39
CA LYS A 2 0.90 20.33 0.07
C LYS A 2 2.31 19.97 0.55
N GLN A 3 2.61 20.19 1.84
CA GLN A 3 3.97 19.97 2.35
C GLN A 3 4.42 18.51 2.23
N TYR A 4 3.59 17.54 2.62
CA TYR A 4 3.93 16.12 2.50
C TYR A 4 4.22 15.67 1.07
N GLN A 5 3.60 16.30 0.05
CA GLN A 5 3.89 16.01 -1.37
C GLN A 5 5.30 16.51 -1.77
N LYS A 6 5.71 17.66 -1.26
CA LYS A 6 7.06 18.18 -1.48
C LYS A 6 8.10 17.30 -0.78
N ASP A 7 7.82 16.93 0.46
CA ASP A 7 8.67 16.06 1.26
C ASP A 7 8.85 14.70 0.59
N LEU A 8 7.76 14.11 0.05
CA LEU A 8 7.83 12.86 -0.70
C LEU A 8 8.73 12.99 -1.94
N ALA A 9 8.58 14.06 -2.72
CA ALA A 9 9.40 14.28 -3.91
C ALA A 9 10.89 14.42 -3.56
N LEU A 10 11.22 15.14 -2.49
CA LEU A 10 12.58 15.28 -2.00
C LEU A 10 13.13 13.94 -1.50
N LEU A 11 12.34 13.20 -0.72
CA LEU A 11 12.74 11.90 -0.18
C LEU A 11 12.98 10.85 -1.28
N LEU A 12 12.13 10.82 -2.30
CA LEU A 12 12.30 9.97 -3.49
C LEU A 12 13.59 10.30 -4.26
N SER A 13 13.90 11.59 -4.38
CA SER A 13 15.13 12.06 -5.04
C SER A 13 16.37 11.72 -4.21
N GLU A 14 16.37 12.02 -2.92
CA GLU A 14 17.49 11.79 -2.01
C GLU A 14 17.81 10.29 -1.89
N SER A 15 16.79 9.47 -1.70
CA SER A 15 16.94 8.01 -1.61
C SER A 15 17.31 7.34 -2.93
N ARG A 16 17.19 8.07 -4.05
CA ARG A 16 17.26 7.53 -5.42
C ARG A 16 16.21 6.44 -5.67
N ALA A 17 15.14 6.44 -4.91
CA ALA A 17 14.05 5.47 -5.07
C ALA A 17 13.31 5.69 -6.39
N LEU A 18 13.14 6.93 -6.81
CA LEU A 18 12.64 7.28 -8.15
C LEU A 18 13.83 7.47 -9.10
N PHE A 19 13.84 6.71 -10.19
CA PHE A 19 14.83 6.89 -11.25
C PHE A 19 14.20 6.72 -12.64
N PHE A 20 14.83 7.36 -13.62
CA PHE A 20 14.43 7.34 -15.02
C PHE A 20 15.43 6.52 -15.82
N LYS A 21 14.94 5.64 -16.68
CA LYS A 21 15.76 4.80 -17.55
C LYS A 21 14.95 4.40 -18.78
N GLU A 22 15.59 4.47 -19.94
CA GLU A 22 15.03 3.94 -21.19
C GLU A 22 14.92 2.40 -21.15
N GLY A 23 13.92 1.86 -21.85
CA GLY A 23 13.73 0.42 -22.00
C GLY A 23 13.18 -0.28 -20.75
N LEU A 24 12.68 0.46 -19.77
CA LEU A 24 11.97 -0.14 -18.63
C LEU A 24 10.59 -0.63 -19.07
N SER A 25 10.19 -1.80 -18.53
CA SER A 25 8.84 -2.35 -18.70
C SER A 25 8.23 -2.71 -17.35
N LEU A 26 6.92 -2.53 -17.22
CA LEU A 26 6.13 -3.01 -16.10
C LEU A 26 5.96 -4.53 -16.17
N LYS A 27 5.42 -5.13 -15.09
CA LYS A 27 5.14 -6.58 -15.04
C LYS A 27 4.18 -7.05 -16.14
N ASP A 28 3.29 -6.17 -16.59
CA ASP A 28 2.31 -6.42 -17.65
C ASP A 28 2.85 -6.09 -19.07
N GLY A 29 4.15 -5.79 -19.19
CA GLY A 29 4.83 -5.53 -20.46
C GLY A 29 4.74 -4.09 -20.96
N ARG A 30 3.98 -3.21 -20.33
CA ARG A 30 3.89 -1.80 -20.74
C ARG A 30 5.22 -1.07 -20.54
N PRO A 31 5.68 -0.26 -21.52
CA PRO A 31 6.85 0.56 -21.34
C PRO A 31 6.61 1.65 -20.29
N THR A 32 7.64 1.98 -19.55
CA THR A 32 7.61 3.06 -18.56
C THR A 32 8.92 3.83 -18.60
N PRO A 33 8.89 5.18 -18.51
CA PRO A 33 10.11 5.98 -18.49
C PRO A 33 10.77 6.02 -17.10
N TYR A 34 10.09 5.56 -16.04
CA TYR A 34 10.58 5.62 -14.68
C TYR A 34 10.26 4.36 -13.89
N PHE A 35 10.99 4.17 -12.81
CA PHE A 35 10.74 3.13 -11.82
C PHE A 35 10.85 3.71 -10.40
N VAL A 36 10.00 3.21 -9.49
CA VAL A 36 10.07 3.53 -8.07
C VAL A 36 10.44 2.27 -7.30
N ASN A 37 11.59 2.31 -6.64
CA ASN A 37 12.11 1.19 -5.84
C ASN A 37 12.02 1.49 -4.35
N PHE A 38 10.94 1.08 -3.72
CA PHE A 38 10.76 1.22 -2.26
C PHE A 38 11.76 0.41 -1.43
N GLY A 39 12.46 -0.57 -2.00
CA GLY A 39 13.54 -1.27 -1.33
C GLY A 39 14.75 -0.38 -0.97
N LEU A 40 14.81 0.85 -1.47
CA LEU A 40 15.85 1.81 -1.13
C LEU A 40 15.54 2.62 0.14
N PHE A 41 14.34 2.54 0.69
CA PHE A 41 14.01 3.07 2.03
C PHE A 41 14.49 2.12 3.14
N ARG A 42 15.79 1.85 3.16
CA ARG A 42 16.45 0.80 3.97
C ARG A 42 17.23 1.29 5.18
N THR A 43 17.03 2.52 5.57
CA THR A 43 17.60 3.09 6.81
C THR A 43 16.50 3.57 7.73
N GLY A 44 16.76 3.61 9.05
CA GLY A 44 15.80 4.10 10.04
C GLY A 44 15.28 5.50 9.69
N ARG A 45 16.17 6.41 9.28
CA ARG A 45 15.76 7.76 8.85
C ARG A 45 14.81 7.73 7.67
N LEU A 46 15.19 7.04 6.57
CA LEU A 46 14.38 7.03 5.35
C LEU A 46 13.00 6.42 5.54
N ILE A 47 12.92 5.29 6.26
CA ILE A 47 11.62 4.63 6.50
C ILE A 47 10.76 5.44 7.47
N SER A 48 11.36 6.08 8.48
CA SER A 48 10.65 6.95 9.43
C SER A 48 10.10 8.21 8.73
N GLU A 49 10.87 8.86 7.87
CA GLU A 49 10.40 10.01 7.08
C GLU A 49 9.28 9.61 6.12
N LEU A 50 9.38 8.44 5.48
CA LEU A 50 8.30 7.93 4.62
C LEU A 50 7.03 7.64 5.43
N GLY A 51 7.14 7.01 6.60
CA GLY A 51 6.02 6.79 7.52
C GLY A 51 5.36 8.10 7.95
N ARG A 52 6.15 9.14 8.27
CA ARG A 52 5.63 10.47 8.58
C ARG A 52 4.84 11.07 7.41
N ILE A 53 5.37 11.00 6.21
CA ILE A 53 4.70 11.51 4.99
C ILE A 53 3.36 10.80 4.78
N MET A 54 3.32 9.48 4.96
CA MET A 54 2.08 8.70 4.86
C MET A 54 1.08 9.07 5.95
N ALA A 55 1.54 9.26 7.20
CA ALA A 55 0.70 9.71 8.30
C ALA A 55 0.12 11.11 8.05
N ASP A 56 0.94 12.05 7.58
CA ASP A 56 0.51 13.40 7.23
C ASP A 56 -0.55 13.38 6.11
N TYR A 57 -0.38 12.49 5.10
CA TYR A 57 -1.38 12.27 4.07
C TYR A 57 -2.71 11.77 4.64
N LEU A 58 -2.66 10.75 5.50
CA LEU A 58 -3.87 10.19 6.12
C LEU A 58 -4.63 11.22 6.92
N VAL A 59 -3.93 12.04 7.70
CA VAL A 59 -4.53 13.10 8.52
C VAL A 59 -5.10 14.22 7.66
N ASP A 60 -4.37 14.66 6.64
CA ASP A 60 -4.79 15.74 5.76
C ASP A 60 -6.05 15.39 4.93
N HIS A 61 -6.31 14.10 4.70
CA HIS A 61 -7.50 13.61 4.02
C HIS A 61 -8.55 13.01 4.96
N GLU A 62 -8.40 13.21 6.25
CA GLU A 62 -9.31 12.70 7.30
C GLU A 62 -9.54 11.17 7.25
N LEU A 63 -8.57 10.44 6.66
CA LEU A 63 -8.63 8.98 6.52
C LEU A 63 -8.30 8.27 7.82
N GLN A 64 -7.53 8.89 8.73
CA GLN A 64 -7.12 8.30 10.00
C GLN A 64 -8.29 7.90 10.90
N SER A 65 -9.47 8.50 10.71
CA SER A 65 -10.69 8.17 11.46
C SER A 65 -11.53 7.08 10.81
N GLN A 66 -11.20 6.67 9.58
CA GLN A 66 -12.02 5.78 8.78
C GLN A 66 -11.64 4.32 8.92
N PHE A 67 -10.46 3.99 9.46
CA PHE A 67 -10.00 2.62 9.64
C PHE A 67 -9.60 2.33 11.10
N ASP A 68 -9.61 1.05 11.45
CA ASP A 68 -9.23 0.55 12.77
C ASP A 68 -7.87 -0.16 12.71
N VAL A 69 -7.56 -0.79 11.58
CA VAL A 69 -6.34 -1.55 11.34
C VAL A 69 -5.70 -1.15 10.02
N LEU A 70 -4.41 -0.83 10.04
CA LEU A 70 -3.59 -0.61 8.84
C LEU A 70 -2.88 -1.90 8.47
N VAL A 71 -3.15 -2.44 7.30
CA VAL A 71 -2.56 -3.71 6.83
C VAL A 71 -1.55 -3.45 5.74
N GLY A 72 -0.33 -3.93 5.96
CA GLY A 72 0.77 -3.85 4.99
C GLY A 72 1.13 -5.22 4.42
N PRO A 73 0.80 -5.52 3.15
CA PRO A 73 1.15 -6.79 2.54
C PRO A 73 2.66 -7.06 2.55
N SER A 74 3.06 -8.30 2.86
CA SER A 74 4.47 -8.68 2.92
C SER A 74 5.13 -8.64 1.54
N TYR A 75 6.36 -8.13 1.47
CA TYR A 75 7.24 -7.77 2.59
C TYR A 75 7.36 -6.24 2.77
N LYS A 76 7.23 -5.43 1.71
CA LYS A 76 7.48 -3.98 1.76
C LYS A 76 6.37 -3.22 2.48
N GLY A 77 5.11 -3.61 2.26
CA GLY A 77 3.98 -3.02 2.94
C GLY A 77 4.03 -3.17 4.46
N SER A 78 4.63 -4.27 4.96
CA SER A 78 4.79 -4.48 6.41
C SER A 78 5.58 -3.36 7.07
N ALA A 79 6.73 -2.99 6.50
CA ALA A 79 7.56 -1.90 7.02
C ALA A 79 6.84 -0.54 6.93
N LEU A 80 6.09 -0.32 5.84
CA LEU A 80 5.29 0.91 5.65
C LEU A 80 4.17 1.00 6.69
N ALA A 81 3.45 -0.09 6.95
CA ALA A 81 2.37 -0.10 7.93
C ALA A 81 2.89 0.26 9.33
N VAL A 82 3.97 -0.37 9.78
CA VAL A 82 4.60 -0.10 11.09
C VAL A 82 5.05 1.36 11.16
N ALA A 83 5.82 1.84 10.18
CA ALA A 83 6.32 3.21 10.19
C ALA A 83 5.19 4.26 10.15
N THR A 84 4.09 3.97 9.44
CA THR A 84 2.95 4.88 9.34
C THR A 84 2.17 4.96 10.65
N VAL A 85 1.86 3.83 11.31
CA VAL A 85 1.13 3.87 12.58
C VAL A 85 1.98 4.46 13.71
N GLU A 86 3.30 4.21 13.72
CA GLU A 86 4.23 4.87 14.64
C GLU A 86 4.20 6.39 14.44
N ALA A 87 4.27 6.86 13.20
CA ALA A 87 4.21 8.29 12.89
C ALA A 87 2.84 8.90 13.20
N LEU A 88 1.73 8.20 12.98
CA LEU A 88 0.40 8.64 13.41
C LEU A 88 0.34 8.89 14.92
N TRP A 89 0.92 7.99 15.72
CA TRP A 89 1.00 8.15 17.16
C TRP A 89 1.92 9.31 17.57
N LEU A 90 3.16 9.32 17.08
CA LEU A 90 4.16 10.28 17.52
C LEU A 90 3.84 11.73 17.10
N ASN A 91 3.31 11.92 15.90
CA ASN A 91 3.12 13.27 15.35
C ASN A 91 1.67 13.78 15.46
N HIS A 92 0.69 12.88 15.51
CA HIS A 92 -0.72 13.24 15.47
C HIS A 92 -1.54 12.73 16.66
N GLN A 93 -0.94 11.96 17.57
CA GLN A 93 -1.60 11.34 18.75
C GLN A 93 -2.79 10.44 18.34
N VAL A 94 -2.67 9.82 17.16
CA VAL A 94 -3.67 8.90 16.62
C VAL A 94 -3.15 7.48 16.78
N ASP A 95 -3.76 6.72 17.71
CA ASP A 95 -3.44 5.31 17.94
C ASP A 95 -4.26 4.44 16.99
N ARG A 96 -3.57 3.64 16.15
CA ARG A 96 -4.17 2.68 15.23
C ARG A 96 -3.43 1.36 15.28
N ARG A 97 -4.19 0.26 15.16
CA ARG A 97 -3.62 -1.08 15.07
C ARG A 97 -2.99 -1.30 13.71
N PHE A 98 -2.04 -2.22 13.62
CA PHE A 98 -1.47 -2.65 12.35
C PHE A 98 -1.36 -4.17 12.28
N ASP A 99 -1.38 -4.69 11.05
CA ASP A 99 -1.09 -6.08 10.78
C ASP A 99 -0.40 -6.26 9.42
N TYR A 100 0.17 -7.41 9.20
CA TYR A 100 0.77 -7.83 7.94
C TYR A 100 0.69 -9.34 7.80
N ASP A 101 0.65 -9.81 6.55
CA ASP A 101 0.52 -11.23 6.24
C ASP A 101 1.86 -11.97 6.22
N ARG A 102 1.79 -13.28 6.27
CA ARG A 102 2.90 -14.19 5.97
C ARG A 102 2.73 -14.73 4.57
N LYS A 103 3.82 -14.81 3.81
CA LYS A 103 3.80 -15.47 2.49
C LYS A 103 3.78 -16.99 2.61
N GLU A 104 4.31 -17.53 3.70
CA GLU A 104 4.40 -18.96 3.94
C GLU A 104 3.53 -19.37 5.13
N ALA A 105 2.80 -20.47 4.98
CA ALA A 105 2.02 -21.05 6.08
C ALA A 105 2.96 -21.45 7.22
N LYS A 106 2.54 -21.23 8.46
CA LYS A 106 3.29 -21.64 9.65
C LYS A 106 3.31 -23.17 9.72
N THR A 107 4.46 -23.80 9.46
CA THR A 107 4.63 -25.26 9.45
C THR A 107 5.05 -25.82 10.81
N HIS A 108 5.48 -25.00 11.76
CA HIS A 108 5.97 -25.41 13.08
C HIS A 108 5.53 -24.43 14.19
N GLY A 109 5.39 -24.96 15.41
CA GLY A 109 4.98 -24.23 16.62
C GLY A 109 3.57 -24.60 17.07
N GLU A 110 3.08 -24.06 18.18
CA GLU A 110 1.74 -24.34 18.76
C GLU A 110 0.60 -24.11 17.76
N ALA A 111 0.55 -24.96 16.73
CA ALA A 111 -0.42 -24.96 15.67
C ALA A 111 -1.57 -25.86 16.04
N SER A 112 -2.32 -25.48 17.04
CA SER A 112 -3.67 -25.95 17.21
C SER A 112 -4.61 -24.79 16.93
N GLN A 113 -5.36 -24.94 15.84
CA GLN A 113 -6.47 -24.10 15.41
C GLN A 113 -6.07 -22.82 14.65
N SER A 114 -6.18 -22.93 13.33
CA SER A 114 -5.99 -21.95 12.26
C SER A 114 -4.55 -21.46 12.10
N ALA A 115 -3.99 -21.75 10.93
CA ALA A 115 -2.78 -21.14 10.45
C ALA A 115 -3.06 -19.65 10.15
N ALA A 116 -3.11 -18.81 11.21
CA ALA A 116 -3.34 -17.40 11.08
C ALA A 116 -2.34 -16.82 10.07
N ARG A 117 -2.85 -16.33 8.96
CA ARG A 117 -2.06 -15.74 7.89
C ARG A 117 -1.48 -14.40 8.35
N PHE A 118 -2.21 -13.69 9.19
CA PHE A 118 -1.80 -12.41 9.76
C PHE A 118 -1.02 -12.58 11.07
N VAL A 119 -0.06 -11.68 11.31
CA VAL A 119 1.00 -11.89 12.30
C VAL A 119 0.67 -11.32 13.66
N THR A 120 0.09 -10.11 13.73
CA THR A 120 -0.13 -9.41 15.01
C THR A 120 -1.43 -9.81 15.70
N GLY A 121 -2.38 -10.35 14.94
CA GLY A 121 -3.71 -10.67 15.44
C GLY A 121 -4.60 -9.44 15.66
N ALA A 122 -4.27 -8.32 15.04
CA ALA A 122 -5.00 -7.06 15.20
C ALA A 122 -6.35 -7.04 14.48
N LEU A 123 -6.61 -8.00 13.59
CA LEU A 123 -7.86 -8.11 12.82
C LEU A 123 -8.95 -8.74 13.69
N GLU A 124 -9.88 -7.93 14.16
CA GLU A 124 -11.08 -8.34 14.91
C GLU A 124 -12.30 -8.32 14.01
N ASP A 125 -13.36 -9.07 14.40
CA ASP A 125 -14.62 -9.09 13.66
C ASP A 125 -15.22 -7.68 13.53
N GLY A 126 -15.69 -7.33 12.33
CA GLY A 126 -16.27 -6.02 12.04
C GLY A 126 -15.27 -4.88 11.89
N CYS A 127 -13.95 -5.13 11.98
CA CYS A 127 -12.98 -4.05 11.87
C CYS A 127 -12.89 -3.46 10.46
N ARG A 128 -12.64 -2.15 10.40
CA ARG A 128 -12.38 -1.41 9.16
C ARG A 128 -10.90 -1.49 8.85
N VAL A 129 -10.57 -1.91 7.63
CA VAL A 129 -9.19 -2.19 7.22
C VAL A 129 -8.77 -1.24 6.11
N LEU A 130 -7.67 -0.52 6.31
CA LEU A 130 -6.97 0.22 5.26
C LEU A 130 -5.72 -0.56 4.85
N ILE A 131 -5.51 -0.72 3.55
CA ILE A 131 -4.30 -1.37 3.03
C ILE A 131 -3.29 -0.31 2.63
N ILE A 132 -2.03 -0.51 3.02
CA ILE A 132 -0.89 0.31 2.58
C ILE A 132 0.13 -0.57 1.87
N ASP A 133 0.55 -0.15 0.66
CA ASP A 133 1.60 -0.85 -0.08
C ASP A 133 2.48 0.13 -0.87
N ASP A 134 3.50 -0.38 -1.56
CA ASP A 134 4.49 0.44 -2.25
C ASP A 134 3.96 1.07 -3.54
N VAL A 135 3.56 0.29 -4.52
CA VAL A 135 3.14 0.77 -5.85
C VAL A 135 1.98 -0.04 -6.40
N VAL A 136 0.94 0.64 -6.88
CA VAL A 136 -0.15 0.06 -7.66
C VAL A 136 0.11 0.27 -9.15
N THR A 137 -0.04 -0.81 -9.92
CA THR A 137 0.06 -0.77 -11.38
C THR A 137 -1.28 -1.07 -12.06
N THR A 138 -2.13 -1.89 -11.45
CA THR A 138 -3.44 -2.26 -12.01
C THR A 138 -4.46 -2.51 -10.91
N MET A 139 -5.76 -2.41 -11.27
CA MET A 139 -6.85 -2.76 -10.34
C MET A 139 -6.82 -4.25 -9.95
N ALA A 140 -6.38 -5.15 -10.83
CA ALA A 140 -6.21 -6.57 -10.51
C ALA A 140 -5.28 -6.77 -9.31
N THR A 141 -4.17 -6.03 -9.25
CA THR A 141 -3.25 -6.06 -8.11
C THR A 141 -3.93 -5.64 -6.80
N LYS A 142 -4.93 -4.74 -6.85
CA LYS A 142 -5.71 -4.35 -5.66
C LYS A 142 -6.58 -5.49 -5.16
N PHE A 143 -7.25 -6.22 -6.05
CA PHE A 143 -8.05 -7.39 -5.67
C PHE A 143 -7.19 -8.52 -5.11
N ASP A 144 -6.02 -8.79 -5.70
CA ASP A 144 -5.08 -9.79 -5.19
C ASP A 144 -4.64 -9.51 -3.74
N ARG A 145 -4.56 -8.23 -3.35
CA ARG A 145 -4.24 -7.80 -1.98
C ARG A 145 -5.38 -8.02 -0.99
N LEU A 146 -6.62 -8.00 -1.46
CA LEU A 146 -7.79 -8.27 -0.62
C LEU A 146 -8.02 -9.76 -0.38
N SER A 147 -7.55 -10.64 -1.29
CA SER A 147 -7.72 -12.09 -1.16
C SER A 147 -7.25 -12.63 0.20
N PRO A 148 -6.07 -12.28 0.72
CA PRO A 148 -5.63 -12.73 2.04
C PRO A 148 -6.57 -12.34 3.18
N LEU A 149 -7.17 -11.15 3.11
CA LEU A 149 -8.14 -10.69 4.10
C LEU A 149 -9.46 -11.47 4.02
N THR A 150 -9.92 -11.74 2.79
CA THR A 150 -11.14 -12.53 2.56
C THR A 150 -10.95 -13.97 3.02
N ASP A 151 -9.80 -14.58 2.74
CA ASP A 151 -9.47 -15.93 3.18
C ASP A 151 -9.44 -16.04 4.71
N GLU A 152 -8.80 -15.09 5.38
CA GLU A 152 -8.72 -15.03 6.84
C GLU A 152 -10.09 -14.78 7.48
N ALA A 153 -10.89 -13.87 6.89
CA ALA A 153 -12.26 -13.61 7.34
C ALA A 153 -13.10 -14.89 7.29
N THR A 154 -13.03 -15.60 6.16
CA THR A 154 -13.75 -16.86 5.96
C THR A 154 -13.30 -17.93 6.98
N ALA A 155 -11.99 -18.06 7.17
CA ALA A 155 -11.42 -19.06 8.09
C ALA A 155 -11.80 -18.81 9.55
N ARG A 156 -11.99 -17.55 9.95
CA ARG A 156 -12.36 -17.17 11.33
C ARG A 156 -13.87 -16.98 11.54
N GLY A 157 -14.66 -16.97 10.47
CA GLY A 157 -16.07 -16.57 10.53
C GLY A 157 -16.26 -15.09 10.89
N HIS A 158 -15.29 -14.25 10.52
CA HIS A 158 -15.28 -12.79 10.73
C HIS A 158 -15.70 -12.05 9.45
N SER A 159 -16.07 -10.80 9.62
CA SER A 159 -16.25 -9.83 8.53
C SER A 159 -15.24 -8.70 8.67
N TYR A 160 -14.54 -8.35 7.59
CA TYR A 160 -13.65 -7.20 7.55
C TYR A 160 -14.18 -6.21 6.52
N HIS A 161 -14.08 -4.92 6.83
CA HIS A 161 -14.59 -3.84 6.00
C HIS A 161 -13.43 -3.04 5.39
N PRO A 162 -12.99 -3.37 4.15
CA PRO A 162 -11.96 -2.59 3.48
C PRO A 162 -12.41 -1.14 3.29
N VAL A 163 -11.55 -0.19 3.68
CA VAL A 163 -11.80 1.25 3.56
C VAL A 163 -10.98 1.81 2.43
N GLY A 164 -11.66 2.30 1.38
CA GLY A 164 -10.98 2.93 0.25
C GLY A 164 -10.18 1.97 -0.63
N GLY A 165 -9.43 2.54 -1.55
CA GLY A 165 -8.64 1.80 -2.55
C GLY A 165 -7.23 1.44 -2.15
N GLY A 166 -6.86 1.58 -0.88
CA GLY A 166 -5.49 1.41 -0.41
C GLY A 166 -4.67 2.70 -0.51
N LEU A 167 -3.62 2.77 0.29
CA LEU A 167 -2.65 3.85 0.28
C LEU A 167 -1.38 3.35 -0.41
N ASP A 168 -1.17 3.80 -1.64
CA ASP A 168 -0.06 3.38 -2.48
C ASP A 168 0.29 4.45 -3.52
N MET A 169 1.42 4.31 -4.18
CA MET A 169 1.78 5.18 -5.29
C MET A 169 1.05 4.75 -6.55
N ASP A 170 0.04 5.52 -6.95
CA ASP A 170 -0.64 5.33 -8.23
C ASP A 170 0.23 5.85 -9.38
N ARG A 171 0.54 4.99 -10.33
CA ARG A 171 1.31 5.35 -11.53
C ARG A 171 0.51 6.09 -12.58
N GLN A 172 -0.82 6.10 -12.48
CA GLN A 172 -1.72 6.75 -13.45
C GLN A 172 -1.48 6.30 -14.90
N GLN A 173 -1.14 5.03 -15.10
CA GLN A 173 -0.90 4.46 -16.41
C GLN A 173 -2.10 3.63 -16.85
N THR A 174 -2.51 3.79 -18.12
CA THR A 174 -3.56 2.96 -18.74
C THR A 174 -3.14 1.48 -18.79
N THR A 175 -4.11 0.56 -18.74
CA THR A 175 -3.84 -0.86 -18.91
C THR A 175 -3.89 -1.24 -20.38
N ALA A 176 -3.08 -2.22 -20.81
CA ALA A 176 -3.10 -2.72 -22.17
C ALA A 176 -4.49 -3.23 -22.61
N VAL A 177 -5.26 -3.79 -21.68
CA VAL A 177 -6.64 -4.24 -21.94
C VAL A 177 -7.58 -3.05 -22.20
N TYR A 178 -7.39 -1.95 -21.47
CA TYR A 178 -8.19 -0.75 -21.68
C TYR A 178 -7.92 -0.16 -23.06
N GLU A 179 -6.66 -0.07 -23.48
CA GLU A 179 -6.26 0.42 -24.82
C GLU A 179 -6.79 -0.45 -25.94
N GLN A 180 -6.82 -1.79 -25.78
CA GLN A 180 -7.40 -2.71 -26.75
C GLN A 180 -8.92 -2.57 -26.90
N GLN A 181 -9.62 -2.27 -25.80
CA GLN A 181 -11.09 -2.11 -25.78
C GLN A 181 -11.53 -0.69 -26.15
N HIS A 182 -10.64 0.29 -25.99
CA HIS A 182 -10.91 1.71 -26.21
C HIS A 182 -9.77 2.35 -27.01
N PRO A 183 -9.55 1.94 -28.27
CA PRO A 183 -8.57 2.60 -29.13
C PRO A 183 -9.01 4.05 -29.32
N GLY A 184 -8.21 5.03 -28.86
CA GLY A 184 -8.60 6.45 -28.82
C GLY A 184 -9.16 6.92 -27.47
N GLY A 185 -8.78 6.26 -26.35
CA GLY A 185 -9.18 6.65 -24.99
C GLY A 185 -8.75 8.06 -24.60
N PRO A 186 -9.03 8.56 -23.36
CA PRO A 186 -9.18 9.98 -22.98
C PRO A 186 -7.99 10.92 -23.23
N GLY A 187 -7.05 10.58 -24.08
CA GLY A 187 -5.96 11.45 -24.53
C GLY A 187 -6.26 12.29 -25.78
N GLU A 188 -7.37 12.07 -26.50
CA GLU A 188 -7.63 12.76 -27.77
C GLU A 188 -8.79 13.76 -27.76
N THR A 189 -9.34 14.13 -26.62
CA THR A 189 -10.33 15.23 -26.53
C THR A 189 -9.73 16.47 -25.89
N GLY A 190 -8.90 17.16 -26.61
CA GLY A 190 -8.29 18.40 -26.16
C GLY A 190 -7.75 19.27 -27.28
N GLN A 191 -8.49 19.38 -28.39
CA GLN A 191 -8.31 20.48 -29.35
C GLN A 191 -9.62 20.72 -30.08
N GLU A 192 -10.40 21.63 -29.55
CA GLU A 192 -11.10 22.70 -30.29
C GLU A 192 -11.38 23.86 -29.33
#